data_38af4bc84d4e1909cff0453d98471340
#
_entry.id   38af4bc84d4e1909cff0453d98471340
#
_cell.length_a   1.000
_cell.length_b   1.000
_cell.length_c   1.000
_cell.angle_alpha   90.00
_cell.angle_beta   90.00
_cell.angle_gamma   90.00
#
_symmetry.space_group_name_H-M   'P 1'
#
loop_
_entity.id
_entity.type
_entity.pdbx_description
1 polymer ?
#
loop_
_entity_poly.entity_id
_entity_poly.type
_entity_poly.pdbx_seq_one_letter_code
_entity_poly.pdbx_strand_id
1 'polypeptide(L)'
;VEWMELIAMQRGKRERDPGLIDALYAKDLARAKMLAAEGHVLVAARRLREMERTYEGLHDISAAREAADRIESGDRFRTQKKQLRRAMAYEARCLERQNSELAILRSSDVPPPTHQLAGTLQIRNLTRNAAKPGEEGLAAQRCLNSLYSTLAFYFPLVDLPKKRYAQVAVSYELANMVRDDNPVVWYNLACVRALLGRKNDAVRALARALEHGFNNSELLATDADLDSLRKREDFKVLMAERP
;
A
#
# COMPACT_ATOMS: atom_id res chain seq x y z
N VAL A 1 -13.07 -18.92 16.15
CA VAL A 1 -14.03 -19.83 16.84
C VAL A 1 -13.85 -19.72 18.34
N GLU A 2 -12.64 -19.96 18.90
CA GLU A 2 -12.34 -19.95 20.34
C GLU A 2 -12.76 -18.65 21.06
N TRP A 3 -12.47 -17.50 20.48
CA TRP A 3 -12.86 -16.19 21.02
C TRP A 3 -14.38 -15.99 21.12
N MET A 4 -15.13 -16.51 20.13
CA MET A 4 -16.60 -16.42 20.15
C MET A 4 -17.21 -17.25 21.29
N GLU A 5 -16.59 -18.37 21.63
CA GLU A 5 -17.00 -19.22 22.74
C GLU A 5 -16.81 -18.52 24.09
N LEU A 6 -15.65 -17.90 24.30
CA LEU A 6 -15.37 -17.12 25.52
C LEU A 6 -16.36 -15.97 25.68
N ILE A 7 -16.65 -15.21 24.61
CA ILE A 7 -17.64 -14.13 24.64
C ILE A 7 -19.05 -14.65 24.93
N ALA A 8 -19.44 -15.84 24.43
CA ALA A 8 -20.72 -16.45 24.71
C ALA A 8 -20.85 -16.87 26.19
N MET A 9 -19.79 -17.44 26.76
CA MET A 9 -19.71 -17.78 28.19
C MET A 9 -19.73 -16.52 29.07
N GLN A 10 -18.97 -15.48 28.71
CA GLN A 10 -18.95 -14.24 29.46
C GLN A 10 -20.31 -13.53 29.48
N ARG A 11 -21.08 -13.63 28.39
CA ARG A 11 -22.43 -13.05 28.27
C ARG A 11 -23.54 -13.95 28.76
N GLY A 12 -23.23 -15.10 29.35
CA GLY A 12 -24.22 -16.08 29.85
C GLY A 12 -25.03 -16.78 28.75
N LYS A 13 -24.58 -16.70 27.48
CA LYS A 13 -25.23 -17.36 26.33
C LYS A 13 -24.79 -18.83 26.16
N ARG A 14 -23.76 -19.24 26.86
CA ARG A 14 -23.23 -20.59 26.89
C ARG A 14 -22.84 -20.91 28.35
N GLU A 15 -23.00 -22.18 28.75
CA GLU A 15 -22.51 -22.68 30.03
C GLU A 15 -20.98 -22.53 30.11
N ARG A 16 -20.48 -22.16 31.28
CA ARG A 16 -19.05 -22.01 31.53
C ARG A 16 -18.37 -23.37 31.56
N ASP A 17 -17.34 -23.52 30.77
CA ASP A 17 -16.44 -24.68 30.77
C ASP A 17 -15.10 -24.23 31.38
N PRO A 18 -14.85 -24.51 32.68
CA PRO A 18 -13.62 -24.07 33.34
C PRO A 18 -12.37 -24.67 32.69
N GLY A 19 -12.40 -25.92 32.24
CA GLY A 19 -11.25 -26.57 31.62
C GLY A 19 -10.86 -25.91 30.27
N LEU A 20 -11.88 -25.58 29.49
CA LEU A 20 -11.65 -24.84 28.22
C LEU A 20 -11.14 -23.44 28.50
N ILE A 21 -11.71 -22.72 29.47
CA ILE A 21 -11.29 -21.36 29.83
C ILE A 21 -9.83 -21.35 30.28
N ASP A 22 -9.44 -22.27 31.19
CA ASP A 22 -8.07 -22.36 31.68
C ASP A 22 -7.07 -22.69 30.57
N ALA A 23 -7.42 -23.65 29.70
CA ALA A 23 -6.56 -24.02 28.56
C ALA A 23 -6.34 -22.86 27.56
N LEU A 24 -7.39 -22.12 27.24
CA LEU A 24 -7.31 -20.97 26.35
C LEU A 24 -6.53 -19.82 26.99
N TYR A 25 -6.76 -19.53 28.27
CA TYR A 25 -6.01 -18.50 29.00
C TYR A 25 -4.51 -18.84 29.06
N ALA A 26 -4.16 -20.08 29.41
CA ALA A 26 -2.76 -20.50 29.44
C ALA A 26 -2.08 -20.40 28.08
N LYS A 27 -2.76 -20.78 26.99
CA LYS A 27 -2.31 -20.68 25.62
C LYS A 27 -2.05 -19.22 25.23
N ASP A 28 -3.00 -18.32 25.50
CA ASP A 28 -2.90 -16.89 25.14
C ASP A 28 -1.80 -16.20 25.95
N LEU A 29 -1.67 -16.52 27.25
CA LEU A 29 -0.62 -15.98 28.11
C LEU A 29 0.77 -16.43 27.64
N ALA A 30 0.92 -17.73 27.31
CA ALA A 30 2.17 -18.26 26.78
C ALA A 30 2.57 -17.57 25.47
N ARG A 31 1.61 -17.34 24.56
CA ARG A 31 1.83 -16.65 23.30
C ARG A 31 2.24 -15.18 23.50
N ALA A 32 1.61 -14.48 24.43
CA ALA A 32 1.97 -13.10 24.75
C ALA A 32 3.38 -13.01 25.35
N LYS A 33 3.76 -13.93 26.25
CA LYS A 33 5.12 -14.02 26.82
C LYS A 33 6.16 -14.33 25.75
N MET A 34 5.88 -15.23 24.81
CA MET A 34 6.76 -15.54 23.68
C MET A 34 7.02 -14.28 22.82
N LEU A 35 5.97 -13.56 22.45
CA LEU A 35 6.08 -12.30 21.69
C LEU A 35 6.94 -11.26 22.42
N ALA A 36 6.82 -11.17 23.75
CA ALA A 36 7.65 -10.27 24.55
C ALA A 36 9.11 -10.69 24.54
N ALA A 37 9.40 -11.98 24.64
CA ALA A 37 10.77 -12.54 24.60
C ALA A 37 11.41 -12.32 23.22
N GLU A 38 10.67 -12.47 22.13
CA GLU A 38 11.08 -12.16 20.76
C GLU A 38 11.26 -10.66 20.51
N GLY A 39 10.83 -9.83 21.45
CA GLY A 39 10.98 -8.39 21.40
C GLY A 39 9.83 -7.63 20.80
N HIS A 40 8.71 -8.26 20.51
CA HIS A 40 7.48 -7.66 20.02
C HIS A 40 6.64 -7.08 21.17
N VAL A 41 7.26 -6.22 21.99
CA VAL A 41 6.68 -5.77 23.27
C VAL A 41 5.37 -5.00 23.12
N LEU A 42 5.16 -4.24 22.05
CA LEU A 42 3.89 -3.54 21.80
C LEU A 42 2.75 -4.54 21.52
N VAL A 43 3.02 -5.58 20.73
CA VAL A 43 2.03 -6.61 20.40
C VAL A 43 1.73 -7.46 21.63
N ALA A 44 2.75 -7.82 22.40
CA ALA A 44 2.61 -8.57 23.63
C ALA A 44 1.76 -7.81 24.65
N ALA A 45 2.06 -6.54 24.93
CA ALA A 45 1.28 -5.71 25.86
C ALA A 45 -0.19 -5.59 25.42
N ARG A 46 -0.43 -5.32 24.12
CA ARG A 46 -1.79 -5.25 23.58
C ARG A 46 -2.56 -6.57 23.80
N ARG A 47 -1.94 -7.71 23.50
CA ARG A 47 -2.58 -9.02 23.73
C ARG A 47 -2.90 -9.26 25.20
N LEU A 48 -1.99 -8.92 26.11
CA LEU A 48 -2.24 -9.05 27.55
C LEU A 48 -3.41 -8.17 27.99
N ARG A 49 -3.52 -6.92 27.48
CA ARG A 49 -4.68 -6.04 27.76
C ARG A 49 -5.99 -6.56 27.11
N GLU A 50 -5.90 -7.20 25.98
CA GLU A 50 -7.06 -7.88 25.36
C GLU A 50 -7.49 -9.08 26.21
N MET A 51 -6.55 -9.84 26.76
CA MET A 51 -6.83 -10.95 27.68
C MET A 51 -7.56 -10.45 28.94
N GLU A 52 -7.13 -9.36 29.56
CA GLU A 52 -7.82 -8.78 30.71
C GLU A 52 -9.32 -8.59 30.43
N ARG A 53 -9.68 -8.05 29.27
CA ARG A 53 -11.08 -7.82 28.87
C ARG A 53 -11.81 -9.11 28.50
N THR A 54 -11.12 -10.03 27.83
CA THR A 54 -11.73 -11.26 27.31
C THR A 54 -12.02 -12.27 28.43
N TYR A 55 -11.14 -12.33 29.44
CA TYR A 55 -11.25 -13.28 30.55
C TYR A 55 -11.83 -12.67 31.82
N GLU A 56 -12.17 -11.41 31.84
CA GLU A 56 -12.80 -10.72 32.99
C GLU A 56 -14.08 -11.47 33.42
N GLY A 57 -14.14 -11.86 34.69
CA GLY A 57 -15.25 -12.64 35.24
C GLY A 57 -15.30 -14.12 34.81
N LEU A 58 -14.36 -14.60 33.99
CA LEU A 58 -14.21 -16.00 33.61
C LEU A 58 -13.00 -16.66 34.26
N HIS A 59 -11.88 -15.92 34.40
CA HIS A 59 -10.62 -16.41 34.94
C HIS A 59 -9.95 -15.34 35.80
N ASP A 60 -8.98 -15.72 36.65
CA ASP A 60 -8.10 -14.74 37.32
C ASP A 60 -7.16 -14.12 36.31
N ILE A 61 -7.30 -12.81 36.11
CA ILE A 61 -6.53 -12.00 35.14
C ILE A 61 -5.28 -11.35 35.72
N SER A 62 -4.97 -11.59 37.00
CA SER A 62 -3.85 -10.92 37.69
C SER A 62 -2.52 -11.13 36.96
N ALA A 63 -2.23 -12.36 36.53
CA ALA A 63 -0.99 -12.70 35.84
C ALA A 63 -0.85 -11.98 34.47
N ALA A 64 -1.94 -11.81 33.72
CA ALA A 64 -1.94 -11.08 32.47
C ALA A 64 -1.72 -9.57 32.71
N ARG A 65 -2.40 -9.01 33.72
CA ARG A 65 -2.28 -7.60 34.13
C ARG A 65 -0.86 -7.27 34.57
N GLU A 66 -0.30 -8.02 35.49
CA GLU A 66 1.09 -7.82 35.96
C GLU A 66 2.10 -7.92 34.81
N ALA A 67 1.92 -8.88 33.91
CA ALA A 67 2.78 -9.01 32.74
C ALA A 67 2.66 -7.81 31.80
N ALA A 68 1.47 -7.28 31.56
CA ALA A 68 1.25 -6.08 30.78
C ALA A 68 1.92 -4.85 31.42
N ASP A 69 1.70 -4.64 32.73
CA ASP A 69 2.26 -3.52 33.48
C ASP A 69 3.80 -3.54 33.45
N ARG A 70 4.39 -4.71 33.62
CA ARG A 70 5.86 -4.89 33.55
C ARG A 70 6.40 -4.56 32.18
N ILE A 71 5.73 -4.97 31.10
CA ILE A 71 6.14 -4.64 29.73
C ILE A 71 6.01 -3.14 29.48
N GLU A 72 4.87 -2.55 29.85
CA GLU A 72 4.53 -1.15 29.56
C GLU A 72 5.42 -0.16 30.35
N SER A 73 5.89 -0.54 31.52
CA SER A 73 6.85 0.24 32.31
C SER A 73 8.29 0.20 31.77
N GLY A 74 8.59 -0.75 30.84
CA GLY A 74 9.93 -0.95 30.32
C GLY A 74 10.36 0.08 29.26
N ASP A 75 11.67 0.35 29.18
CA ASP A 75 12.27 1.28 28.20
C ASP A 75 12.03 0.85 26.75
N ARG A 76 12.08 -0.46 26.51
CA ARG A 76 11.86 -1.03 25.18
C ARG A 76 10.46 -0.71 24.66
N PHE A 77 9.42 -0.83 25.50
CA PHE A 77 8.05 -0.48 25.17
C PHE A 77 7.93 1.02 24.86
N ARG A 78 8.50 1.87 25.70
CA ARG A 78 8.49 3.34 25.48
C ARG A 78 9.17 3.71 24.17
N THR A 79 10.30 3.09 23.86
CA THR A 79 11.06 3.32 22.63
C THR A 79 10.25 2.89 21.40
N GLN A 80 9.74 1.66 21.36
CA GLN A 80 8.93 1.16 20.24
C GLN A 80 7.65 1.98 20.05
N LYS A 81 6.96 2.34 21.14
CA LYS A 81 5.78 3.19 21.10
C LYS A 81 6.08 4.57 20.48
N LYS A 82 7.24 5.16 20.82
CA LYS A 82 7.68 6.42 20.21
C LYS A 82 7.99 6.26 18.73
N GLN A 83 8.66 5.18 18.33
CA GLN A 83 8.97 4.87 16.92
C GLN A 83 7.68 4.69 16.11
N LEU A 84 6.73 3.89 16.61
CA LEU A 84 5.44 3.68 15.97
C LEU A 84 4.66 5.00 15.80
N ARG A 85 4.59 5.84 16.84
CA ARG A 85 3.94 7.15 16.74
C ARG A 85 4.58 8.05 15.68
N ARG A 86 5.91 8.04 15.58
CA ARG A 86 6.65 8.81 14.55
C ARG A 86 6.32 8.29 13.15
N ALA A 87 6.31 6.97 12.97
CA ALA A 87 5.97 6.33 11.71
C ALA A 87 4.54 6.65 11.28
N MET A 88 3.57 6.58 12.20
CA MET A 88 2.17 6.96 11.92
C MET A 88 2.03 8.45 11.53
N ALA A 89 2.71 9.34 12.25
CA ALA A 89 2.71 10.77 11.93
C ALA A 89 3.40 11.06 10.58
N TYR A 90 4.46 10.33 10.25
CA TYR A 90 5.11 10.40 8.94
C TYR A 90 4.14 9.97 7.82
N GLU A 91 3.49 8.82 7.99
CA GLU A 91 2.53 8.28 7.03
C GLU A 91 1.35 9.24 6.81
N ALA A 92 0.77 9.77 7.89
CA ALA A 92 -0.32 10.75 7.79
C ALA A 92 0.08 11.98 6.96
N ARG A 93 1.25 12.58 7.22
CA ARG A 93 1.74 13.71 6.43
C ARG A 93 2.03 13.36 4.97
N CYS A 94 2.50 12.13 4.69
CA CYS A 94 2.70 11.66 3.33
C CYS A 94 1.38 11.55 2.57
N LEU A 95 0.37 10.94 3.17
CA LEU A 95 -0.95 10.77 2.56
C LEU A 95 -1.65 12.11 2.34
N GLU A 96 -1.57 13.03 3.29
CA GLU A 96 -2.11 14.39 3.15
C GLU A 96 -1.47 15.11 1.95
N ARG A 97 -0.15 15.07 1.84
CA ARG A 97 0.58 15.63 0.69
C ARG A 97 0.16 15.00 -0.62
N GLN A 98 0.08 13.66 -0.68
CA GLN A 98 -0.36 12.93 -1.87
C GLN A 98 -1.75 13.38 -2.30
N ASN A 99 -2.69 13.46 -1.36
CA ASN A 99 -4.05 13.91 -1.64
C ASN A 99 -4.08 15.34 -2.19
N SER A 100 -3.31 16.27 -1.60
CA SER A 100 -3.22 17.66 -2.05
C SER A 100 -2.65 17.78 -3.46
N GLU A 101 -1.53 17.12 -3.75
CA GLU A 101 -0.87 17.19 -5.05
C GLU A 101 -1.73 16.52 -6.16
N LEU A 102 -2.38 15.40 -5.85
CA LEU A 102 -3.28 14.74 -6.80
C LEU A 102 -4.57 15.54 -7.02
N ALA A 103 -5.04 16.28 -6.04
CA ALA A 103 -6.15 17.22 -6.23
C ALA A 103 -5.75 18.38 -7.17
N ILE A 104 -4.54 18.91 -7.05
CA ILE A 104 -3.99 19.90 -7.97
C ILE A 104 -3.91 19.34 -9.39
N LEU A 105 -3.33 18.15 -9.56
CA LEU A 105 -3.28 17.48 -10.87
C LEU A 105 -4.68 17.32 -11.48
N ARG A 106 -5.66 16.94 -10.67
CA ARG A 106 -7.03 16.72 -11.12
C ARG A 106 -7.77 18.02 -11.46
N SER A 107 -7.55 19.09 -10.71
CA SER A 107 -8.25 20.38 -10.92
C SER A 107 -7.63 21.26 -12.01
N SER A 108 -6.40 21.00 -12.41
CA SER A 108 -5.70 21.81 -13.41
C SER A 108 -6.17 21.51 -14.82
N ASP A 109 -6.45 22.55 -15.62
CA ASP A 109 -6.74 22.39 -17.05
C ASP A 109 -5.50 21.93 -17.82
N VAL A 110 -4.34 22.49 -17.47
CA VAL A 110 -3.04 22.04 -17.94
C VAL A 110 -2.30 21.42 -16.76
N PRO A 111 -1.98 20.10 -16.81
CA PRO A 111 -1.34 19.44 -15.69
C PRO A 111 0.06 20.02 -15.44
N PRO A 112 0.48 20.13 -14.16
CA PRO A 112 1.86 20.48 -13.82
C PRO A 112 2.85 19.48 -14.45
N PRO A 113 4.08 19.90 -14.75
CA PRO A 113 5.11 19.00 -15.25
C PRO A 113 5.35 17.80 -14.31
N THR A 114 5.49 16.60 -14.86
CA THR A 114 5.68 15.35 -14.10
C THR A 114 6.83 15.46 -13.09
N HIS A 115 7.97 16.06 -13.48
CA HIS A 115 9.13 16.21 -12.59
C HIS A 115 8.86 17.11 -11.39
N GLN A 116 8.03 18.15 -11.55
CA GLN A 116 7.62 19.03 -10.46
C GLN A 116 6.76 18.26 -9.46
N LEU A 117 5.72 17.56 -9.93
CA LEU A 117 4.87 16.72 -9.07
C LEU A 117 5.66 15.59 -8.41
N ALA A 118 6.60 14.97 -9.11
CA ALA A 118 7.48 13.96 -8.50
C ALA A 118 8.31 14.55 -7.35
N GLY A 119 8.73 15.82 -7.49
CA GLY A 119 9.45 16.56 -6.45
C GLY A 119 8.57 16.86 -5.24
N THR A 120 7.37 17.41 -5.44
CA THR A 120 6.43 17.75 -4.36
C THR A 120 5.88 16.51 -3.67
N LEU A 121 5.61 15.43 -4.40
CA LEU A 121 5.26 14.10 -3.87
C LEU A 121 6.45 13.43 -3.15
N GLN A 122 7.66 13.94 -3.30
CA GLN A 122 8.90 13.42 -2.71
C GLN A 122 9.17 11.93 -3.05
N ILE A 123 8.87 11.49 -4.26
CA ILE A 123 8.97 10.08 -4.67
C ILE A 123 10.35 9.52 -4.34
N ARG A 124 11.45 10.21 -4.70
CA ARG A 124 12.83 9.77 -4.39
C ARG A 124 13.09 9.57 -2.89
N ASN A 125 12.57 10.49 -2.07
CA ASN A 125 12.73 10.40 -0.61
C ASN A 125 11.92 9.25 -0.04
N LEU A 126 10.70 9.03 -0.53
CA LEU A 126 9.85 7.90 -0.15
C LEU A 126 10.53 6.57 -0.50
N THR A 127 11.05 6.42 -1.73
CA THR A 127 11.77 5.21 -2.17
C THR A 127 13.00 4.94 -1.28
N ARG A 128 13.82 5.97 -1.03
CA ARG A 128 14.98 5.83 -0.14
C ARG A 128 14.58 5.47 1.30
N ASN A 129 13.51 6.04 1.82
CA ASN A 129 13.02 5.73 3.16
C ASN A 129 12.41 4.34 3.24
N ALA A 130 11.71 3.89 2.21
CA ALA A 130 11.12 2.56 2.13
C ALA A 130 12.17 1.43 2.17
N ALA A 131 13.40 1.71 1.78
CA ALA A 131 14.52 0.77 1.89
C ALA A 131 15.11 0.65 3.31
N LYS A 132 14.71 1.52 4.24
CA LYS A 132 15.18 1.48 5.62
C LYS A 132 14.46 0.40 6.44
N PRO A 133 15.13 -0.25 7.39
CA PRO A 133 14.47 -1.17 8.31
C PRO A 133 13.58 -0.43 9.31
N GLY A 134 12.61 -1.15 9.88
CA GLY A 134 11.76 -0.68 10.97
C GLY A 134 10.52 0.09 10.54
N GLU A 135 9.82 0.66 11.51
CA GLU A 135 8.48 1.24 11.35
C GLU A 135 8.42 2.40 10.34
N GLU A 136 9.44 3.24 10.28
CA GLU A 136 9.49 4.36 9.31
C GLU A 136 9.65 3.85 7.88
N GLY A 137 10.45 2.79 7.65
CA GLY A 137 10.58 2.17 6.34
C GLY A 137 9.26 1.54 5.88
N LEU A 138 8.61 0.80 6.78
CA LEU A 138 7.29 0.20 6.51
C LEU A 138 6.23 1.28 6.22
N ALA A 139 6.24 2.39 6.95
CA ALA A 139 5.34 3.51 6.67
C ALA A 139 5.59 4.13 5.29
N ALA A 140 6.86 4.31 4.91
CA ALA A 140 7.22 4.80 3.57
C ALA A 140 6.80 3.83 2.45
N GLN A 141 6.92 2.52 2.66
CA GLN A 141 6.43 1.50 1.72
C GLN A 141 4.91 1.58 1.56
N ARG A 142 4.15 1.72 2.66
CA ARG A 142 2.69 1.90 2.58
C ARG A 142 2.32 3.15 1.80
N CYS A 143 3.03 4.27 2.02
CA CYS A 143 2.86 5.50 1.25
C CYS A 143 3.14 5.30 -0.25
N LEU A 144 4.22 4.61 -0.62
CA LEU A 144 4.53 4.31 -2.02
C LEU A 144 3.47 3.41 -2.66
N ASN A 145 3.03 2.37 -1.96
CA ASN A 145 2.00 1.47 -2.46
C ASN A 145 0.66 2.19 -2.65
N SER A 146 0.26 3.05 -1.71
CA SER A 146 -0.94 3.88 -1.82
C SER A 146 -0.84 4.84 -3.01
N LEU A 147 0.30 5.53 -3.15
CA LEU A 147 0.55 6.44 -4.26
C LEU A 147 0.50 5.71 -5.60
N TYR A 148 1.20 4.58 -5.71
CA TYR A 148 1.20 3.77 -6.93
C TYR A 148 -0.21 3.31 -7.31
N SER A 149 -0.97 2.75 -6.36
CA SER A 149 -2.34 2.30 -6.62
C SER A 149 -3.23 3.45 -7.08
N THR A 150 -3.07 4.63 -6.49
CA THR A 150 -3.83 5.81 -6.90
C THR A 150 -3.45 6.25 -8.31
N LEU A 151 -2.17 6.34 -8.62
CA LEU A 151 -1.68 6.82 -9.92
C LEU A 151 -1.92 5.82 -11.05
N ALA A 152 -1.74 4.53 -10.79
CA ALA A 152 -1.85 3.48 -11.82
C ALA A 152 -3.30 3.04 -12.10
N PHE A 153 -4.21 3.14 -11.10
CA PHE A 153 -5.56 2.59 -11.21
C PHE A 153 -6.66 3.60 -10.90
N TYR A 154 -6.68 4.20 -9.70
CA TYR A 154 -7.85 4.99 -9.27
C TYR A 154 -7.95 6.35 -9.99
N PHE A 155 -6.83 6.98 -10.29
CA PHE A 155 -6.83 8.26 -11.01
C PHE A 155 -7.29 8.04 -12.46
N PRO A 156 -6.71 7.12 -13.25
CA PRO A 156 -7.17 6.84 -14.61
C PRO A 156 -8.62 6.36 -14.68
N LEU A 157 -9.05 5.51 -13.74
CA LEU A 157 -10.43 5.01 -13.68
C LEU A 157 -11.47 6.13 -13.67
N VAL A 158 -11.18 7.25 -13.00
CA VAL A 158 -12.07 8.40 -12.87
C VAL A 158 -11.91 9.40 -14.03
N ASP A 159 -10.70 9.58 -14.53
CA ASP A 159 -10.38 10.70 -15.42
C ASP A 159 -10.28 10.31 -16.92
N LEU A 160 -10.05 9.02 -17.28
CA LEU A 160 -10.14 8.54 -18.66
C LEU A 160 -11.52 8.72 -19.29
N PRO A 161 -12.63 8.37 -18.63
CA PRO A 161 -13.96 8.59 -19.21
C PRO A 161 -14.28 10.06 -19.47
N LYS A 162 -13.61 10.96 -18.73
CA LYS A 162 -13.74 12.41 -18.90
C LYS A 162 -12.79 12.97 -19.97
N LYS A 163 -12.04 12.10 -20.66
CA LYS A 163 -11.05 12.45 -21.68
C LYS A 163 -9.94 13.38 -21.18
N ARG A 164 -9.61 13.31 -19.90
CA ARG A 164 -8.53 14.10 -19.27
C ARG A 164 -7.16 13.46 -19.54
N TYR A 165 -6.88 13.21 -20.81
CA TYR A 165 -5.72 12.44 -21.22
C TYR A 165 -4.38 13.03 -20.76
N ALA A 166 -4.26 14.36 -20.71
CA ALA A 166 -3.03 15.00 -20.27
C ALA A 166 -2.73 14.73 -18.79
N GLN A 167 -3.75 14.80 -17.93
CA GLN A 167 -3.65 14.48 -16.50
C GLN A 167 -3.37 12.99 -16.27
N VAL A 168 -4.03 12.12 -17.04
CA VAL A 168 -3.82 10.67 -16.98
C VAL A 168 -2.42 10.29 -17.46
N ALA A 169 -1.88 10.95 -18.50
CA ALA A 169 -0.50 10.72 -18.93
C ALA A 169 0.49 11.03 -17.79
N VAL A 170 0.34 12.18 -17.12
CA VAL A 170 1.17 12.54 -15.96
C VAL A 170 1.00 11.52 -14.82
N SER A 171 -0.22 11.05 -14.58
CA SER A 171 -0.48 10.02 -13.56
C SER A 171 0.30 8.73 -13.85
N TYR A 172 0.25 8.21 -15.08
CA TYR A 172 1.01 7.01 -15.45
C TYR A 172 2.53 7.25 -15.46
N GLU A 173 2.99 8.43 -15.86
CA GLU A 173 4.42 8.80 -15.78
C GLU A 173 4.91 8.77 -14.32
N LEU A 174 4.14 9.34 -13.38
CA LEU A 174 4.43 9.29 -11.96
C LEU A 174 4.37 7.85 -11.41
N ALA A 175 3.39 7.04 -11.85
CA ALA A 175 3.30 5.64 -11.46
C ALA A 175 4.56 4.86 -11.85
N ASN A 176 5.06 5.06 -13.09
CA ASN A 176 6.30 4.46 -13.57
C ASN A 176 7.56 5.00 -12.85
N MET A 177 7.51 6.21 -12.25
CA MET A 177 8.59 6.69 -11.37
C MET A 177 8.57 6.04 -9.99
N VAL A 178 7.43 5.57 -9.52
CA VAL A 178 7.29 4.81 -8.25
C VAL A 178 7.68 3.36 -8.47
N ARG A 179 7.20 2.76 -9.56
CA ARG A 179 7.44 1.35 -9.92
C ARG A 179 7.35 1.22 -11.44
N ASP A 180 8.43 0.86 -12.09
CA ASP A 180 8.56 0.81 -13.55
C ASP A 180 8.41 -0.60 -14.16
N ASP A 181 8.24 -1.63 -13.34
CA ASP A 181 8.17 -3.03 -13.74
C ASP A 181 6.80 -3.52 -14.22
N ASN A 182 5.77 -2.66 -14.22
CA ASN A 182 4.43 -3.06 -14.63
C ASN A 182 4.19 -2.76 -16.12
N PRO A 183 4.17 -3.79 -17.00
CA PRO A 183 3.99 -3.62 -18.44
C PRO A 183 2.65 -2.96 -18.82
N VAL A 184 1.59 -3.20 -18.03
CA VAL A 184 0.26 -2.64 -18.29
C VAL A 184 0.24 -1.11 -18.10
N VAL A 185 0.97 -0.59 -17.12
CA VAL A 185 1.05 0.86 -16.89
C VAL A 185 1.78 1.54 -18.04
N TRP A 186 2.85 0.93 -18.56
CA TRP A 186 3.56 1.42 -19.74
C TRP A 186 2.70 1.37 -21.00
N TYR A 187 1.94 0.28 -21.18
CA TYR A 187 0.98 0.16 -22.29
C TYR A 187 -0.10 1.25 -22.23
N ASN A 188 -0.74 1.43 -21.09
CA ASN A 188 -1.75 2.46 -20.90
C ASN A 188 -1.19 3.87 -21.12
N LEU A 189 0.06 4.12 -20.72
CA LEU A 189 0.74 5.38 -21.01
C LEU A 189 0.94 5.57 -22.51
N ALA A 190 1.26 4.51 -23.26
CA ALA A 190 1.39 4.57 -24.72
C ALA A 190 0.05 4.95 -25.37
N CYS A 191 -1.05 4.32 -24.98
CA CYS A 191 -2.40 4.62 -25.46
C CYS A 191 -2.76 6.09 -25.23
N VAL A 192 -2.60 6.57 -24.02
CA VAL A 192 -2.94 7.96 -23.68
C VAL A 192 -2.06 8.97 -24.43
N ARG A 193 -0.76 8.68 -24.60
CA ARG A 193 0.15 9.52 -25.40
C ARG A 193 -0.22 9.53 -26.89
N ALA A 194 -0.70 8.39 -27.43
CA ALA A 194 -1.19 8.32 -28.80
C ALA A 194 -2.46 9.15 -28.99
N LEU A 195 -3.39 9.11 -28.05
CA LEU A 195 -4.59 9.94 -28.03
C LEU A 195 -4.27 11.44 -27.93
N LEU A 196 -3.20 11.81 -27.25
CA LEU A 196 -2.68 13.18 -27.18
C LEU A 196 -1.90 13.62 -28.44
N GLY A 197 -1.73 12.75 -29.44
CA GLY A 197 -0.92 13.02 -30.63
C GLY A 197 0.60 12.99 -30.39
N ARG A 198 1.05 12.60 -29.18
CA ARG A 198 2.47 12.48 -28.80
C ARG A 198 3.05 11.16 -29.32
N LYS A 199 3.01 10.97 -30.64
CA LYS A 199 3.27 9.67 -31.27
C LYS A 199 4.66 9.08 -30.96
N ASN A 200 5.71 9.89 -30.91
CA ASN A 200 7.07 9.43 -30.59
C ASN A 200 7.15 8.95 -29.13
N ASP A 201 6.51 9.66 -28.21
CA ASP A 201 6.48 9.30 -26.80
C ASP A 201 5.62 8.03 -26.58
N ALA A 202 4.56 7.88 -27.37
CA ALA A 202 3.71 6.70 -27.35
C ALA A 202 4.46 5.44 -27.77
N VAL A 203 5.21 5.48 -28.89
CA VAL A 203 6.04 4.35 -29.34
C VAL A 203 7.11 4.01 -28.31
N ARG A 204 7.77 5.01 -27.69
CA ARG A 204 8.73 4.75 -26.60
C ARG A 204 8.10 4.09 -25.39
N ALA A 205 6.90 4.51 -24.98
CA ALA A 205 6.21 3.88 -23.88
C ALA A 205 5.78 2.45 -24.21
N LEU A 206 5.35 2.19 -25.46
CA LEU A 206 5.01 0.86 -25.92
C LEU A 206 6.23 -0.08 -25.96
N ALA A 207 7.40 0.42 -26.39
CA ALA A 207 8.65 -0.32 -26.32
C ALA A 207 8.96 -0.75 -24.87
N ARG A 208 8.81 0.16 -23.91
CA ARG A 208 8.98 -0.16 -22.48
C ARG A 208 7.96 -1.21 -22.00
N ALA A 209 6.71 -1.14 -22.46
CA ALA A 209 5.71 -2.14 -22.12
C ALA A 209 6.16 -3.55 -22.59
N LEU A 210 6.64 -3.66 -23.83
CA LEU A 210 7.13 -4.93 -24.40
C LEU A 210 8.39 -5.43 -23.68
N GLU A 211 9.36 -4.55 -23.39
CA GLU A 211 10.56 -4.88 -22.60
C GLU A 211 10.20 -5.45 -21.22
N HIS A 212 9.14 -4.95 -20.58
CA HIS A 212 8.63 -5.46 -19.30
C HIS A 212 7.66 -6.65 -19.43
N GLY A 213 7.50 -7.22 -20.65
CA GLY A 213 6.74 -8.45 -20.86
C GLY A 213 5.26 -8.26 -21.20
N PHE A 214 4.85 -7.10 -21.71
CA PHE A 214 3.50 -6.94 -22.26
C PHE A 214 3.33 -7.80 -23.51
N ASN A 215 2.46 -8.81 -23.48
CA ASN A 215 2.34 -9.84 -24.52
C ASN A 215 0.93 -10.01 -25.09
N ASN A 216 -0.04 -9.12 -24.77
CA ASN A 216 -1.37 -9.20 -25.33
C ASN A 216 -1.39 -8.76 -26.80
N SER A 217 -1.13 -9.73 -27.71
CA SER A 217 -1.02 -9.49 -29.14
C SER A 217 -2.33 -9.03 -29.77
N GLU A 218 -3.47 -9.54 -29.29
CA GLU A 218 -4.80 -9.13 -29.77
C GLU A 218 -5.05 -7.66 -29.46
N LEU A 219 -4.82 -7.25 -28.22
CA LEU A 219 -5.01 -5.86 -27.79
C LEU A 219 -4.10 -4.92 -28.57
N LEU A 220 -2.82 -5.27 -28.75
CA LEU A 220 -1.87 -4.49 -29.55
C LEU A 220 -2.32 -4.34 -31.02
N ALA A 221 -3.00 -5.36 -31.57
CA ALA A 221 -3.49 -5.33 -32.95
C ALA A 221 -4.80 -4.56 -33.13
N THR A 222 -5.67 -4.55 -32.12
CA THR A 222 -7.07 -4.09 -32.28
C THR A 222 -7.41 -2.83 -31.49
N ASP A 223 -6.58 -2.41 -30.54
CA ASP A 223 -6.85 -1.25 -29.70
C ASP A 223 -6.91 0.05 -30.55
N ALA A 224 -8.08 0.68 -30.58
CA ALA A 224 -8.32 1.92 -31.31
C ALA A 224 -7.46 3.09 -30.81
N ASP A 225 -7.04 3.09 -29.56
CA ASP A 225 -6.18 4.15 -29.00
C ASP A 225 -4.81 4.20 -29.67
N LEU A 226 -4.37 3.08 -30.29
CA LEU A 226 -3.12 2.97 -31.03
C LEU A 226 -3.25 3.23 -32.54
N ASP A 227 -4.44 3.48 -33.09
CA ASP A 227 -4.67 3.62 -34.54
C ASP A 227 -3.78 4.70 -35.17
N SER A 228 -3.52 5.79 -34.46
CA SER A 228 -2.65 6.85 -34.95
C SER A 228 -1.19 6.44 -35.15
N LEU A 229 -0.77 5.29 -34.59
CA LEU A 229 0.58 4.75 -34.67
C LEU A 229 0.74 3.69 -35.77
N ARG A 230 -0.34 2.99 -36.16
CA ARG A 230 -0.29 1.79 -37.03
C ARG A 230 0.44 1.98 -38.36
N LYS A 231 0.39 3.19 -38.95
CA LYS A 231 1.03 3.51 -40.23
C LYS A 231 2.51 3.91 -40.09
N ARG A 232 3.04 4.04 -38.88
CA ARG A 232 4.40 4.47 -38.61
C ARG A 232 5.39 3.31 -38.77
N GLU A 233 6.52 3.55 -39.35
CA GLU A 233 7.56 2.55 -39.53
C GLU A 233 8.15 2.06 -38.18
N ASP A 234 8.42 2.99 -37.24
CA ASP A 234 8.93 2.64 -35.92
C ASP A 234 7.94 1.75 -35.13
N PHE A 235 6.62 1.97 -35.26
CA PHE A 235 5.62 1.09 -34.68
C PHE A 235 5.63 -0.30 -35.36
N LYS A 236 5.72 -0.36 -36.68
CA LYS A 236 5.75 -1.65 -37.43
C LYS A 236 7.00 -2.46 -37.06
N VAL A 237 8.17 -1.83 -37.00
CA VAL A 237 9.40 -2.47 -36.54
C VAL A 237 9.24 -3.03 -35.12
N LEU A 238 8.74 -2.21 -34.19
CA LEU A 238 8.49 -2.64 -32.82
C LEU A 238 7.54 -3.82 -32.73
N MET A 239 6.51 -3.89 -33.60
CA MET A 239 5.58 -5.00 -33.67
C MET A 239 6.17 -6.26 -34.30
N ALA A 240 7.13 -6.13 -35.21
CA ALA A 240 7.83 -7.25 -35.86
C ALA A 240 8.91 -7.90 -34.98
N GLU A 241 9.58 -7.10 -34.14
CA GLU A 241 10.69 -7.53 -33.25
C GLU A 241 10.20 -8.19 -31.94
N ARG A 242 8.91 -8.48 -31.83
CA ARG A 242 8.36 -9.16 -30.64
C ARG A 242 8.92 -10.57 -30.49
N PRO A 243 9.33 -10.97 -29.28
CA PRO A 243 9.73 -12.32 -29.00
C PRO A 243 8.57 -13.32 -29.11
#